data_b802c225dd04fc726e6826a8d24b8c9b
#
_entry.id   b802c225dd04fc726e6826a8d24b8c9b
#
_cell.length_a   1.000
_cell.length_b   1.000
_cell.length_c   1.000
_cell.angle_alpha   90.00
_cell.angle_beta   90.00
_cell.angle_gamma   90.00
#
_symmetry.space_group_name_H-M   'P 1'
#
loop_
_entity.id
_entity.type
_entity.pdbx_description
1 polymer ?
#
loop_
_entity_poly.entity_id
_entity_poly.type
_entity_poly.pdbx_seq_one_letter_code
_entity_poly.pdbx_strand_id
1 'polypeptide(L)'
;MEATELIELIRMSEKKTPVRVVLQANAPCEFPGAEVFSGGNGLHILYGDWKTLGPQLTAQAAHIDRLHVENGACNSAIPMLDLKGLHARVEPGAIIREGAEIGANAVVMMGAILNLGAVVGEGSMIDMGAVLGGRATVGKNCHIGAGAVLAGVIEPPSATPVIVEDGVLVGANAVVLEGV
;
A
#
# COMPACT_ATOMS: atom_id res chain seq x y z
N MET A 1 -0.93 -16.27 -1.07
CA MET A 1 -0.27 -16.29 0.26
C MET A 1 -1.16 -17.01 1.25
N GLU A 2 -0.62 -17.99 1.99
CA GLU A 2 -1.37 -18.72 2.99
C GLU A 2 -1.70 -17.85 4.22
N ALA A 3 -2.82 -18.16 4.91
CA ALA A 3 -3.30 -17.34 6.02
C ALA A 3 -2.28 -17.21 7.16
N THR A 4 -1.61 -18.29 7.50
CA THR A 4 -0.59 -18.32 8.56
C THR A 4 0.64 -17.48 8.21
N GLU A 5 1.07 -17.50 6.95
CA GLU A 5 2.18 -16.66 6.46
C GLU A 5 1.82 -15.18 6.53
N LEU A 6 0.60 -14.85 6.16
CA LEU A 6 0.09 -13.48 6.16
C LEU A 6 -0.02 -12.92 7.58
N ILE A 7 -0.52 -13.71 8.53
CA ILE A 7 -0.58 -13.33 9.95
C ILE A 7 0.82 -13.08 10.50
N GLU A 8 1.77 -13.97 10.18
CA GLU A 8 3.15 -13.83 10.63
C GLU A 8 3.82 -12.59 10.01
N LEU A 9 3.59 -12.33 8.71
CA LEU A 9 4.08 -11.13 8.05
C LEU A 9 3.58 -9.86 8.76
N ILE A 10 2.28 -9.78 9.06
CA ILE A 10 1.71 -8.62 9.78
C ILE A 10 2.34 -8.49 11.18
N ARG A 11 2.50 -9.60 11.89
CA ARG A 11 3.03 -9.63 13.25
C ARG A 11 4.48 -9.17 13.30
N MET A 12 5.30 -9.61 12.36
CA MET A 12 6.74 -9.33 12.31
C MET A 12 7.09 -8.03 11.60
N SER A 13 6.15 -7.42 10.88
CA SER A 13 6.40 -6.18 10.14
C SER A 13 6.73 -5.02 11.09
N GLU A 14 7.86 -4.39 10.86
CA GLU A 14 8.24 -3.17 11.56
C GLU A 14 7.30 -2.02 11.18
N LYS A 15 6.77 -1.35 12.19
CA LYS A 15 5.89 -0.19 11.98
C LYS A 15 6.71 1.06 11.79
N LYS A 16 6.49 1.75 10.65
CA LYS A 16 7.24 2.95 10.23
C LYS A 16 6.31 4.12 9.95
N THR A 17 6.85 5.31 10.17
CA THR A 17 6.26 6.56 9.70
C THR A 17 7.16 7.11 8.60
N PRO A 18 6.93 6.71 7.34
CA PRO A 18 7.76 7.14 6.24
C PRO A 18 7.58 8.64 6.01
N VAL A 19 8.71 9.35 5.92
CA VAL A 19 8.73 10.78 5.66
C VAL A 19 9.61 11.10 4.45
N ARG A 20 9.22 12.14 3.74
CA ARG A 20 10.05 12.89 2.81
C ARG A 20 10.38 14.23 3.45
N VAL A 21 11.65 14.55 3.51
CA VAL A 21 12.12 15.82 4.06
C VAL A 21 12.85 16.60 2.97
N VAL A 22 12.49 17.87 2.82
CA VAL A 22 13.24 18.81 1.99
C VAL A 22 13.76 19.89 2.92
N LEU A 23 15.07 20.10 2.94
CA LEU A 23 15.68 21.11 3.79
C LEU A 23 16.77 21.90 3.07
N GLN A 24 17.01 23.11 3.59
CA GLN A 24 18.13 23.96 3.23
C GLN A 24 19.02 24.11 4.45
N ALA A 25 20.25 23.59 4.36
CA ALA A 25 21.25 23.69 5.41
C ALA A 25 22.23 24.85 5.15
N ASN A 26 22.68 25.53 6.21
CA ASN A 26 23.72 26.56 6.18
C ASN A 26 25.09 26.04 6.64
N ALA A 27 25.15 24.80 7.13
CA ALA A 27 26.35 24.08 7.55
C ALA A 27 26.22 22.59 7.19
N PRO A 28 27.31 21.80 7.20
CA PRO A 28 27.25 20.36 6.98
C PRO A 28 26.30 19.66 7.95
N CYS A 29 25.40 18.84 7.41
CA CYS A 29 24.47 18.00 8.17
C CYS A 29 24.60 16.54 7.73
N GLU A 30 24.44 15.62 8.67
CA GLU A 30 24.48 14.17 8.45
C GLU A 30 23.19 13.52 8.91
N PHE A 31 22.67 12.59 8.10
CA PHE A 31 21.41 11.88 8.37
C PHE A 31 21.60 10.37 8.21
N PRO A 32 22.34 9.72 9.13
CA PRO A 32 22.57 8.28 9.07
C PRO A 32 21.26 7.50 9.13
N GLY A 33 21.14 6.48 8.25
CA GLY A 33 19.94 5.65 8.15
C GLY A 33 18.82 6.24 7.29
N ALA A 34 19.06 7.40 6.64
CA ALA A 34 18.17 7.95 5.63
C ALA A 34 18.80 7.80 4.23
N GLU A 35 17.95 7.74 3.20
CA GLU A 35 18.38 7.96 1.83
C GLU A 35 18.49 9.47 1.59
N VAL A 36 19.67 9.95 1.19
CA VAL A 36 19.99 11.37 1.10
C VAL A 36 20.36 11.75 -0.32
N PHE A 37 19.64 12.72 -0.89
CA PHE A 37 19.99 13.38 -2.14
C PHE A 37 20.42 14.81 -1.83
N SER A 38 21.71 15.12 -2.09
CA SER A 38 22.26 16.44 -1.83
C SER A 38 22.40 17.23 -3.13
N GLY A 39 21.90 18.46 -3.11
CA GLY A 39 22.07 19.45 -4.16
C GLY A 39 23.09 20.54 -3.81
N GLY A 40 23.28 21.50 -4.72
CA GLY A 40 24.08 22.70 -4.43
C GLY A 40 23.46 23.57 -3.32
N ASN A 41 24.28 24.41 -2.71
CA ASN A 41 23.86 25.41 -1.72
C ASN A 41 23.18 24.82 -0.46
N GLY A 42 23.56 23.62 -0.03
CA GLY A 42 23.01 23.01 1.19
C GLY A 42 21.59 22.46 1.05
N LEU A 43 21.07 22.27 -0.17
CA LEU A 43 19.79 21.61 -0.38
C LEU A 43 19.94 20.10 -0.17
N HIS A 44 19.06 19.52 0.64
CA HIS A 44 18.95 18.07 0.83
C HIS A 44 17.50 17.62 0.68
N ILE A 45 17.32 16.47 0.05
CA ILE A 45 16.06 15.72 0.04
C ILE A 45 16.35 14.39 0.73
N LEU A 46 15.56 14.05 1.76
CA LEU A 46 15.76 12.86 2.56
C LEU A 46 14.51 11.99 2.49
N TYR A 47 14.71 10.67 2.48
CA TYR A 47 13.65 9.68 2.66
C TYR A 47 14.04 8.76 3.83
N GLY A 48 13.11 8.52 4.74
CA GLY A 48 13.38 7.65 5.88
C GLY A 48 12.20 7.53 6.84
N ASP A 49 12.46 6.91 7.99
CA ASP A 49 11.47 6.81 9.06
C ASP A 49 11.58 8.03 10.00
N TRP A 50 10.44 8.60 10.36
CA TRP A 50 10.37 9.71 11.32
C TRP A 50 11.03 9.40 12.66
N LYS A 51 10.96 8.15 13.12
CA LYS A 51 11.61 7.70 14.34
C LYS A 51 13.13 7.94 14.32
N THR A 52 13.74 7.82 13.14
CA THR A 52 15.17 8.04 12.91
C THR A 52 15.47 9.50 12.58
N LEU A 53 14.72 10.08 11.62
CA LEU A 53 14.99 11.42 11.10
C LEU A 53 14.58 12.54 12.05
N GLY A 54 13.46 12.41 12.77
CA GLY A 54 12.95 13.46 13.65
C GLY A 54 13.97 13.92 14.70
N PRO A 55 14.59 13.02 15.48
CA PRO A 55 15.64 13.38 16.44
C PRO A 55 16.86 14.03 15.79
N GLN A 56 17.29 13.55 14.60
CA GLN A 56 18.45 14.09 13.88
C GLN A 56 18.20 15.52 13.38
N LEU A 57 17.00 15.78 12.84
CA LEU A 57 16.59 17.13 12.43
C LEU A 57 16.55 18.09 13.62
N THR A 58 16.02 17.63 14.75
CA THR A 58 15.98 18.42 15.98
C THR A 58 17.39 18.74 16.49
N ALA A 59 18.29 17.77 16.51
CA ALA A 59 19.67 17.94 16.98
C ALA A 59 20.47 18.92 16.09
N GLN A 60 20.16 19.01 14.82
CA GLN A 60 20.85 19.85 13.84
C GLN A 60 20.05 21.12 13.46
N ALA A 61 19.00 21.46 14.21
CA ALA A 61 18.11 22.56 13.89
C ALA A 61 18.81 23.91 13.69
N ALA A 62 19.90 24.16 14.41
CA ALA A 62 20.70 25.39 14.26
C ALA A 62 21.44 25.50 12.92
N HIS A 63 21.59 24.38 12.21
CA HIS A 63 22.23 24.29 10.89
C HIS A 63 21.21 24.24 9.74
N ILE A 64 19.91 24.31 10.04
CA ILE A 64 18.83 24.18 9.05
C ILE A 64 18.09 25.51 8.97
N ASP A 65 18.19 26.19 7.83
CA ASP A 65 17.51 27.46 7.57
C ASP A 65 16.04 27.28 7.18
N ARG A 66 15.75 26.21 6.44
CA ARG A 66 14.39 25.89 5.95
C ARG A 66 14.17 24.38 6.04
N LEU A 67 12.98 23.99 6.46
CA LEU A 67 12.58 22.60 6.63
C LEU A 67 11.14 22.40 6.16
N HIS A 68 10.91 21.39 5.33
CA HIS A 68 9.59 20.91 4.98
C HIS A 68 9.54 19.39 5.13
N VAL A 69 8.54 18.88 5.82
CA VAL A 69 8.37 17.45 6.10
C VAL A 69 6.99 17.01 5.62
N GLU A 70 6.97 15.97 4.81
CA GLU A 70 5.75 15.30 4.34
C GLU A 70 5.73 13.86 4.86
N ASN A 71 4.55 13.37 5.23
CA ASN A 71 4.34 11.97 5.58
C ASN A 71 3.07 11.43 4.92
N GLY A 72 3.14 10.22 4.39
CA GLY A 72 2.01 9.54 3.75
C GLY A 72 1.29 8.54 4.66
N ALA A 73 1.91 8.15 5.77
CA ALA A 73 1.38 7.20 6.74
C ALA A 73 1.98 7.45 8.12
N CYS A 74 1.36 6.89 9.15
CA CYS A 74 1.87 6.94 10.52
C CYS A 74 1.83 5.53 11.14
N ASN A 75 2.97 5.07 11.64
CA ASN A 75 3.08 3.76 12.30
C ASN A 75 2.50 2.62 11.46
N SER A 76 2.73 2.66 10.14
CA SER A 76 2.23 1.68 9.17
C SER A 76 3.15 0.47 9.08
N ALA A 77 2.55 -0.74 9.07
CA ALA A 77 3.30 -2.00 9.05
C ALA A 77 3.53 -2.52 7.63
N ILE A 78 2.56 -2.37 6.75
CA ILE A 78 2.60 -2.94 5.40
C ILE A 78 2.62 -1.79 4.38
N PRO A 79 3.64 -1.72 3.52
CA PRO A 79 3.72 -0.69 2.50
C PRO A 79 2.67 -0.86 1.39
N MET A 80 2.67 0.07 0.45
CA MET A 80 1.89 -0.03 -0.78
C MET A 80 2.62 -0.91 -1.79
N LEU A 81 1.85 -1.57 -2.66
CA LEU A 81 2.40 -2.39 -3.74
C LEU A 81 3.20 -1.53 -4.72
N ASP A 82 4.37 -2.01 -5.13
CA ASP A 82 5.11 -1.40 -6.23
C ASP A 82 4.43 -1.70 -7.58
N LEU A 83 3.90 -0.67 -8.21
CA LEU A 83 3.11 -0.81 -9.44
C LEU A 83 3.97 -0.85 -10.72
N LYS A 84 5.28 -0.53 -10.66
CA LYS A 84 6.13 -0.33 -11.85
C LYS A 84 6.30 -1.57 -12.72
N GLY A 85 6.20 -2.77 -12.13
CA GLY A 85 6.37 -4.05 -12.84
C GLY A 85 5.07 -4.77 -13.21
N LEU A 86 3.90 -4.18 -12.98
CA LEU A 86 2.63 -4.83 -13.25
C LEU A 86 2.28 -4.82 -14.74
N HIS A 87 1.75 -5.94 -15.24
CA HIS A 87 1.15 -6.06 -16.56
C HIS A 87 -0.38 -5.81 -16.54
N ALA A 88 -0.81 -4.85 -15.74
CA ALA A 88 -2.21 -4.52 -15.48
C ALA A 88 -2.42 -3.00 -15.58
N ARG A 89 -3.66 -2.56 -15.76
CA ARG A 89 -4.03 -1.16 -15.69
C ARG A 89 -4.47 -0.81 -14.28
N VAL A 90 -3.77 0.12 -13.65
CA VAL A 90 -4.12 0.66 -12.32
C VAL A 90 -4.34 2.15 -12.44
N GLU A 91 -5.56 2.60 -12.17
CA GLU A 91 -5.93 4.01 -12.27
C GLU A 91 -5.47 4.81 -11.04
N PRO A 92 -5.22 6.13 -11.18
CA PRO A 92 -4.84 6.98 -10.07
C PRO A 92 -5.84 6.92 -8.91
N GLY A 93 -5.33 6.88 -7.67
CA GLY A 93 -6.15 6.82 -6.46
C GLY A 93 -6.58 5.42 -6.04
N ALA A 94 -6.21 4.37 -6.76
CA ALA A 94 -6.33 3.01 -6.26
C ALA A 94 -5.35 2.80 -5.08
N ILE A 95 -5.81 2.13 -4.02
CA ILE A 95 -5.04 1.83 -2.80
C ILE A 95 -4.79 0.33 -2.76
N ILE A 96 -3.57 -0.08 -3.04
CA ILE A 96 -3.19 -1.49 -3.14
C ILE A 96 -2.03 -1.75 -2.17
N ARG A 97 -2.23 -2.63 -1.21
CA ARG A 97 -1.19 -3.00 -0.25
C ARG A 97 -0.24 -4.04 -0.83
N GLU A 98 1.02 -4.00 -0.41
CA GLU A 98 1.98 -5.06 -0.70
C GLU A 98 1.42 -6.42 -0.29
N GLY A 99 1.71 -7.46 -1.10
CA GLY A 99 1.15 -8.80 -0.94
C GLY A 99 -0.23 -9.00 -1.58
N ALA A 100 -0.81 -7.98 -2.24
CA ALA A 100 -1.89 -8.19 -3.19
C ALA A 100 -1.32 -8.68 -4.52
N GLU A 101 -2.04 -9.61 -5.18
CA GLU A 101 -1.66 -10.17 -6.48
C GLU A 101 -2.61 -9.68 -7.56
N ILE A 102 -2.06 -9.17 -8.67
CA ILE A 102 -2.84 -8.63 -9.79
C ILE A 102 -2.40 -9.32 -11.07
N GLY A 103 -3.33 -10.06 -11.67
CA GLY A 103 -3.11 -10.78 -12.91
C GLY A 103 -2.94 -9.88 -14.13
N ALA A 104 -2.37 -10.46 -15.19
CA ALA A 104 -2.15 -9.73 -16.43
C ALA A 104 -3.47 -9.21 -17.03
N ASN A 105 -3.42 -8.05 -17.67
CA ASN A 105 -4.58 -7.39 -18.29
C ASN A 105 -5.74 -7.07 -17.32
N ALA A 106 -5.55 -7.25 -16.02
CA ALA A 106 -6.55 -6.80 -15.03
C ALA A 106 -6.63 -5.27 -15.01
N VAL A 107 -7.78 -4.76 -14.58
CA VAL A 107 -8.05 -3.33 -14.46
C VAL A 107 -8.48 -3.01 -13.04
N VAL A 108 -7.75 -2.13 -12.38
CA VAL A 108 -8.09 -1.61 -11.05
C VAL A 108 -8.42 -0.13 -11.20
N MET A 109 -9.68 0.22 -10.96
CA MET A 109 -10.18 1.57 -11.17
C MET A 109 -9.88 2.48 -9.97
N MET A 110 -10.08 3.79 -10.16
CA MET A 110 -9.83 4.80 -9.15
C MET A 110 -10.63 4.55 -7.86
N GLY A 111 -9.96 4.73 -6.73
CA GLY A 111 -10.56 4.54 -5.41
C GLY A 111 -10.80 3.09 -4.99
N ALA A 112 -10.47 2.11 -5.82
CA ALA A 112 -10.51 0.70 -5.42
C ALA A 112 -9.46 0.42 -4.33
N ILE A 113 -9.81 -0.44 -3.37
CA ILE A 113 -8.96 -0.78 -2.22
C ILE A 113 -8.71 -2.28 -2.22
N LEU A 114 -7.46 -2.68 -2.37
CA LEU A 114 -7.02 -4.08 -2.31
C LEU A 114 -6.13 -4.28 -1.09
N ASN A 115 -6.60 -5.09 -0.16
CA ASN A 115 -5.86 -5.37 1.06
C ASN A 115 -4.86 -6.52 0.85
N LEU A 116 -4.00 -6.72 1.83
CA LEU A 116 -2.98 -7.76 1.89
C LEU A 116 -3.56 -9.15 1.61
N GLY A 117 -2.94 -9.91 0.71
CA GLY A 117 -3.38 -11.23 0.30
C GLY A 117 -4.59 -11.26 -0.64
N ALA A 118 -5.13 -10.11 -1.05
CA ALA A 118 -6.17 -10.07 -2.09
C ALA A 118 -5.59 -10.52 -3.44
N VAL A 119 -6.39 -11.26 -4.22
CA VAL A 119 -6.00 -11.78 -5.53
C VAL A 119 -6.99 -11.31 -6.58
N VAL A 120 -6.49 -10.77 -7.68
CA VAL A 120 -7.27 -10.39 -8.86
C VAL A 120 -6.77 -11.20 -10.06
N GLY A 121 -7.62 -12.05 -10.60
CA GLY A 121 -7.32 -12.88 -11.77
C GLY A 121 -7.15 -12.09 -13.05
N GLU A 122 -6.51 -12.74 -14.03
CA GLU A 122 -6.24 -12.19 -15.36
C GLU A 122 -7.51 -11.63 -16.02
N GLY A 123 -7.42 -10.45 -16.63
CA GLY A 123 -8.51 -9.83 -17.38
C GLY A 123 -9.69 -9.33 -16.53
N SER A 124 -9.62 -9.45 -15.21
CA SER A 124 -10.70 -9.02 -14.31
C SER A 124 -10.67 -7.52 -14.05
N MET A 125 -11.85 -6.93 -13.83
CA MET A 125 -12.02 -5.53 -13.49
C MET A 125 -12.50 -5.37 -12.06
N ILE A 126 -11.78 -4.55 -11.29
CA ILE A 126 -12.18 -4.05 -9.98
C ILE A 126 -12.58 -2.60 -10.17
N ASP A 127 -13.87 -2.33 -10.14
CA ASP A 127 -14.43 -1.03 -10.50
C ASP A 127 -14.27 0.02 -9.40
N MET A 128 -14.67 1.26 -9.67
CA MET A 128 -14.45 2.43 -8.82
C MET A 128 -14.92 2.22 -7.38
N GLY A 129 -14.02 2.45 -6.43
CA GLY A 129 -14.34 2.38 -5.00
C GLY A 129 -14.67 0.98 -4.48
N ALA A 130 -14.50 -0.08 -5.28
CA ALA A 130 -14.69 -1.45 -4.79
C ALA A 130 -13.59 -1.82 -3.78
N VAL A 131 -13.95 -2.68 -2.80
CA VAL A 131 -13.06 -3.08 -1.70
C VAL A 131 -12.88 -4.60 -1.73
N LEU A 132 -11.63 -5.03 -1.86
CA LEU A 132 -11.21 -6.42 -1.65
C LEU A 132 -10.51 -6.50 -0.28
N GLY A 133 -11.18 -7.12 0.67
CA GLY A 133 -10.64 -7.39 1.99
C GLY A 133 -9.47 -8.37 1.97
N GLY A 134 -8.83 -8.58 3.10
CA GLY A 134 -7.69 -9.49 3.18
C GLY A 134 -8.03 -10.89 2.70
N ARG A 135 -7.22 -11.47 1.81
CA ARG A 135 -7.37 -12.78 1.18
C ARG A 135 -8.56 -12.95 0.21
N ALA A 136 -9.39 -11.91 0.01
CA ALA A 136 -10.46 -12.01 -0.99
C ALA A 136 -9.87 -12.33 -2.37
N THR A 137 -10.42 -13.36 -3.03
CA THR A 137 -9.92 -13.86 -4.31
C THR A 137 -10.97 -13.64 -5.40
N VAL A 138 -10.55 -13.02 -6.49
CA VAL A 138 -11.33 -12.83 -7.71
C VAL A 138 -10.68 -13.63 -8.83
N GLY A 139 -11.45 -14.51 -9.45
CA GLY A 139 -11.03 -15.32 -10.60
C GLY A 139 -10.76 -14.48 -11.85
N LYS A 140 -10.64 -15.15 -12.99
CA LYS A 140 -10.35 -14.51 -14.29
C LYS A 140 -11.61 -13.96 -14.95
N ASN A 141 -11.44 -12.89 -15.73
CA ASN A 141 -12.51 -12.28 -16.53
C ASN A 141 -13.76 -11.93 -15.72
N CYS A 142 -13.58 -11.55 -14.46
CA CYS A 142 -14.65 -11.10 -13.58
C CYS A 142 -14.85 -9.59 -13.69
N HIS A 143 -16.03 -9.13 -13.25
CA HIS A 143 -16.29 -7.71 -13.05
C HIS A 143 -16.83 -7.49 -11.63
N ILE A 144 -16.06 -6.85 -10.79
CA ILE A 144 -16.47 -6.43 -9.45
C ILE A 144 -16.96 -4.99 -9.56
N GLY A 145 -18.27 -4.81 -9.49
CA GLY A 145 -18.94 -3.51 -9.72
C GLY A 145 -18.57 -2.43 -8.72
N ALA A 146 -18.81 -1.18 -9.12
CA ALA A 146 -18.44 -0.02 -8.35
C ALA A 146 -18.98 -0.04 -6.91
N GLY A 147 -18.14 0.25 -5.93
CA GLY A 147 -18.52 0.25 -4.52
C GLY A 147 -18.82 -1.12 -3.92
N ALA A 148 -18.67 -2.21 -4.67
CA ALA A 148 -18.86 -3.55 -4.12
C ALA A 148 -17.79 -3.88 -3.06
N VAL A 149 -18.16 -4.65 -2.05
CA VAL A 149 -17.28 -5.07 -0.97
C VAL A 149 -17.19 -6.60 -0.94
N LEU A 150 -16.00 -7.13 -1.17
CA LEU A 150 -15.66 -8.51 -0.86
C LEU A 150 -15.01 -8.52 0.52
N ALA A 151 -15.70 -9.07 1.52
CA ALA A 151 -15.25 -9.05 2.90
C ALA A 151 -13.91 -9.78 3.05
N GLY A 152 -13.07 -9.26 3.94
CA GLY A 152 -11.78 -9.86 4.23
C GLY A 152 -11.81 -10.71 5.47
N VAL A 153 -11.04 -11.79 5.48
CA VAL A 153 -10.77 -12.56 6.68
C VAL A 153 -9.28 -12.89 6.78
N ILE A 154 -8.66 -12.43 7.85
CA ILE A 154 -7.26 -12.75 8.16
C ILE A 154 -7.21 -13.76 9.29
N GLU A 155 -8.02 -13.58 10.31
CA GLU A 155 -8.14 -14.45 11.48
C GLU A 155 -9.59 -14.89 11.70
N PRO A 156 -9.83 -16.17 12.08
CA PRO A 156 -8.84 -17.23 12.27
C PRO A 156 -8.29 -17.77 10.93
N PRO A 157 -7.08 -18.39 10.91
CA PRO A 157 -6.49 -18.94 9.67
C PRO A 157 -7.37 -19.97 8.96
N SER A 158 -8.23 -20.66 9.74
CA SER A 158 -9.18 -21.66 9.23
C SER A 158 -10.41 -21.06 8.54
N ALA A 159 -10.64 -19.75 8.65
CA ALA A 159 -11.78 -19.11 7.99
C ALA A 159 -11.60 -19.07 6.47
N THR A 160 -12.67 -19.43 5.76
CA THR A 160 -12.69 -19.40 4.30
C THR A 160 -12.81 -17.95 3.83
N PRO A 161 -11.89 -17.45 2.96
CA PRO A 161 -12.03 -16.12 2.37
C PRO A 161 -13.19 -16.09 1.36
N VAL A 162 -13.55 -14.88 0.92
CA VAL A 162 -14.42 -14.73 -0.26
C VAL A 162 -13.67 -15.24 -1.49
N ILE A 163 -14.35 -16.10 -2.28
CA ILE A 163 -13.83 -16.61 -3.53
C ILE A 163 -14.86 -16.35 -4.64
N VAL A 164 -14.54 -15.45 -5.53
CA VAL A 164 -15.31 -15.19 -6.75
C VAL A 164 -14.67 -16.00 -7.87
N GLU A 165 -15.41 -16.95 -8.45
CA GLU A 165 -14.94 -17.81 -9.54
C GLU A 165 -14.80 -17.04 -10.85
N ASP A 166 -14.26 -17.70 -11.91
CA ASP A 166 -14.03 -17.07 -13.21
C ASP A 166 -15.34 -16.61 -13.88
N GLY A 167 -15.30 -15.48 -14.56
CA GLY A 167 -16.40 -14.96 -15.37
C GLY A 167 -17.58 -14.38 -14.59
N VAL A 168 -17.45 -14.18 -13.30
CA VAL A 168 -18.54 -13.69 -12.44
C VAL A 168 -18.64 -12.16 -12.51
N LEU A 169 -19.89 -11.67 -12.54
CA LEU A 169 -20.23 -10.26 -12.36
C LEU A 169 -20.84 -10.04 -10.97
N VAL A 170 -20.19 -9.23 -10.17
CA VAL A 170 -20.70 -8.73 -8.88
C VAL A 170 -21.28 -7.34 -9.11
N GLY A 171 -22.56 -7.14 -8.81
CA GLY A 171 -23.23 -5.85 -9.01
C GLY A 171 -22.67 -4.73 -8.15
N ALA A 172 -22.86 -3.49 -8.60
CA ALA A 172 -22.43 -2.31 -7.84
C ALA A 172 -23.06 -2.27 -6.44
N ASN A 173 -22.27 -1.85 -5.44
CA ASN A 173 -22.64 -1.78 -4.02
C ASN A 173 -23.07 -3.12 -3.38
N ALA A 174 -22.82 -4.26 -4.05
CA ALA A 174 -23.04 -5.56 -3.44
C ALA A 174 -22.02 -5.81 -2.31
N VAL A 175 -22.44 -6.58 -1.30
CA VAL A 175 -21.55 -7.04 -0.23
C VAL A 175 -21.54 -8.56 -0.23
N VAL A 176 -20.36 -9.16 -0.36
CA VAL A 176 -20.12 -10.60 -0.26
C VAL A 176 -19.35 -10.83 1.03
N LEU A 177 -19.91 -11.63 1.93
CA LEU A 177 -19.29 -11.95 3.21
C LEU A 177 -18.30 -13.10 3.07
N GLU A 178 -17.41 -13.25 4.06
CA GLU A 178 -16.49 -14.37 4.14
C GLU A 178 -17.22 -15.72 4.20
N GLY A 179 -16.60 -16.75 3.65
CA GLY A 179 -17.19 -18.10 3.60
C GLY A 179 -18.09 -18.36 2.37
N VAL A 180 -18.15 -17.40 1.46
CA VAL A 180 -18.92 -17.52 0.20
C VAL A 180 -17.95 -17.59 -0.97
#